data_d41c805e8da9d666dcd88a12b72313f9
#
_entry.id   d41c805e8da9d666dcd88a12b72313f9
#
_cell.length_a   1.000
_cell.length_b   1.000
_cell.length_c   1.000
_cell.angle_alpha   90.00
_cell.angle_beta   90.00
_cell.angle_gamma   90.00
#
_symmetry.space_group_name_H-M   'P 1'
#
loop_
_entity.id
_entity.type
_entity.pdbx_description
1 polymer ?
#
loop_
_entity_poly.entity_id
_entity_poly.type
_entity_poly.pdbx_seq_one_letter_code
_entity_poly.pdbx_strand_id
1 'polypeptide(L)'
;NEASLRKAISLKLGDGLTFRDQGKEPWTMTLDKTGLHAYVHSAPLAVPLESSVVALVVDKGVGAMQGGAPTPQTIERAVTVPGRYQLNFTGIETRYVNNPQGEPQQVLMFESSFPVSDETIARHVRAWLLPEKRNGWNMSRLSEDQLKQSQPLALTQIASAEPLNKLHSFTFRAPVKRQIWVQIDEKIEAVGGYLSKNSETALLNT
;
A
#
# COMPACT_ATOMS: atom_id res chain seq x y z
N ASN A 1 3.27 36.28 -6.93
CA ASN A 1 2.08 36.93 -6.38
C ASN A 1 1.03 35.86 -6.08
N GLU A 2 0.69 35.68 -4.79
CA GLU A 2 -0.24 34.64 -4.34
C GLU A 2 -1.61 34.72 -5.01
N ALA A 3 -2.15 35.93 -5.14
CA ALA A 3 -3.49 36.12 -5.75
C ALA A 3 -3.52 35.70 -7.23
N SER A 4 -2.46 35.99 -8.00
CA SER A 4 -2.36 35.57 -9.39
C SER A 4 -2.17 34.05 -9.53
N LEU A 5 -1.37 33.45 -8.64
CA LEU A 5 -1.14 32.02 -8.59
C LEU A 5 -2.43 31.26 -8.22
N ARG A 6 -3.15 31.75 -7.21
CA ARG A 6 -4.41 31.14 -6.76
C ARG A 6 -5.50 31.15 -7.86
N LYS A 7 -5.55 32.20 -8.68
CA LYS A 7 -6.46 32.28 -9.83
C LYS A 7 -6.04 31.35 -10.98
N ALA A 8 -4.75 31.09 -11.13
CA ALA A 8 -4.22 30.27 -12.20
C ALA A 8 -4.26 28.76 -11.92
N ILE A 9 -4.43 28.36 -10.66
CA ILE A 9 -4.44 26.94 -10.26
C ILE A 9 -5.81 26.32 -10.45
N SER A 10 -5.84 25.14 -11.06
CA SER A 10 -7.00 24.26 -11.10
C SER A 10 -6.60 22.80 -10.98
N LEU A 11 -7.53 21.96 -10.49
CA LEU A 11 -7.38 20.50 -10.49
C LEU A 11 -8.33 19.91 -11.51
N LYS A 12 -7.80 19.08 -12.41
CA LYS A 12 -8.58 18.26 -13.34
C LYS A 12 -8.61 16.84 -12.81
N LEU A 13 -9.80 16.31 -12.63
CA LEU A 13 -10.02 14.92 -12.23
C LEU A 13 -10.26 14.08 -13.48
N GLY A 14 -9.56 12.96 -13.57
CA GLY A 14 -9.81 11.95 -14.59
C GLY A 14 -11.09 11.15 -14.31
N ASP A 15 -11.40 10.23 -15.21
CA ASP A 15 -12.61 9.43 -15.16
C ASP A 15 -12.75 8.65 -13.86
N GLY A 16 -13.94 8.64 -13.29
CA GLY A 16 -14.26 7.92 -12.06
C GLY A 16 -13.74 8.55 -10.76
N LEU A 17 -12.99 9.67 -10.83
CA LEU A 17 -12.55 10.41 -9.65
C LEU A 17 -13.58 11.45 -9.24
N THR A 18 -13.86 11.50 -7.95
CA THR A 18 -14.73 12.54 -7.35
C THR A 18 -14.16 12.95 -5.99
N PHE A 19 -14.47 14.16 -5.55
CA PHE A 19 -14.20 14.55 -4.17
C PHE A 19 -15.20 13.87 -3.22
N ARG A 20 -14.71 13.41 -2.06
CA ARG A 20 -15.57 12.79 -1.03
C ARG A 20 -16.62 13.76 -0.51
N ASP A 21 -16.24 15.01 -0.28
CA ASP A 21 -17.08 16.06 0.26
C ASP A 21 -17.49 17.01 -0.88
N GLN A 22 -18.67 16.83 -1.41
CA GLN A 22 -19.25 17.76 -2.38
C GLN A 22 -19.66 19.04 -1.65
N GLY A 23 -19.20 20.20 -2.13
CA GLY A 23 -19.51 21.52 -1.55
C GLY A 23 -18.39 22.18 -0.77
N LYS A 24 -17.25 21.51 -0.56
CA LYS A 24 -16.02 22.13 -0.08
C LYS A 24 -15.15 22.61 -1.25
N GLU A 25 -14.22 23.55 -0.95
CA GLU A 25 -13.21 23.94 -1.93
C GLU A 25 -12.41 22.70 -2.37
N PRO A 26 -12.22 22.50 -3.70
CA PRO A 26 -11.59 21.30 -4.25
C PRO A 26 -10.10 21.19 -3.89
N TRP A 27 -9.48 22.28 -3.46
CA TRP A 27 -8.09 22.34 -3.02
C TRP A 27 -7.83 23.57 -2.15
N THR A 28 -6.74 23.50 -1.39
CA THR A 28 -6.20 24.62 -0.63
C THR A 28 -4.74 24.86 -1.02
N MET A 29 -4.22 26.05 -0.82
CA MET A 29 -2.83 26.40 -1.11
C MET A 29 -2.21 27.08 0.09
N THR A 30 -0.97 26.69 0.40
CA THR A 30 -0.10 27.37 1.37
C THR A 30 1.24 27.71 0.71
N LEU A 31 1.82 28.83 1.09
CA LEU A 31 3.16 29.21 0.68
C LEU A 31 4.14 28.90 1.81
N ASP A 32 5.38 28.58 1.46
CA ASP A 32 6.47 28.53 2.44
C ASP A 32 6.81 29.94 2.96
N LYS A 33 7.66 30.01 3.99
CA LYS A 33 8.09 31.28 4.59
C LYS A 33 8.84 32.20 3.63
N THR A 34 9.42 31.65 2.59
CA THR A 34 10.18 32.41 1.56
C THR A 34 9.29 32.89 0.43
N GLY A 35 8.08 32.37 0.28
CA GLY A 35 7.17 32.64 -0.84
C GLY A 35 7.64 32.06 -2.18
N LEU A 36 8.66 31.18 -2.16
CA LEU A 36 9.21 30.55 -3.37
C LEU A 36 8.54 29.22 -3.70
N HIS A 37 7.93 28.55 -2.71
CA HIS A 37 7.26 27.29 -2.89
C HIS A 37 5.79 27.40 -2.49
N ALA A 38 4.91 26.90 -3.36
CA ALA A 38 3.49 26.75 -3.11
C ALA A 38 3.12 25.27 -2.97
N TYR A 39 2.43 24.92 -1.90
CA TYR A 39 1.91 23.58 -1.66
C TYR A 39 0.41 23.59 -1.92
N VAL A 40 -0.02 22.78 -2.86
CA VAL A 40 -1.45 22.60 -3.20
C VAL A 40 -1.92 21.29 -2.63
N HIS A 41 -2.91 21.34 -1.76
CA HIS A 41 -3.53 20.17 -1.13
C HIS A 41 -4.93 19.98 -1.72
N SER A 42 -5.18 18.86 -2.38
CA SER A 42 -6.54 18.52 -2.83
C SER A 42 -7.44 18.20 -1.65
N ALA A 43 -8.72 18.46 -1.78
CA ALA A 43 -9.73 17.86 -0.91
C ALA A 43 -9.67 16.32 -1.03
N PRO A 44 -10.10 15.55 0.01
CA PRO A 44 -10.09 14.10 -0.05
C PRO A 44 -10.86 13.56 -1.26
N LEU A 45 -10.19 12.66 -2.00
CA LEU A 45 -10.78 12.00 -3.16
C LEU A 45 -11.43 10.67 -2.74
N ALA A 46 -12.51 10.30 -3.42
CA ALA A 46 -13.01 8.93 -3.37
C ALA A 46 -12.05 8.04 -4.16
N VAL A 47 -11.74 6.85 -3.63
CA VAL A 47 -10.90 5.88 -4.35
C VAL A 47 -11.67 5.39 -5.57
N PRO A 48 -11.14 5.56 -6.80
CA PRO A 48 -11.82 5.13 -8.01
C PRO A 48 -11.83 3.61 -8.12
N LEU A 49 -12.77 3.05 -8.87
CA LEU A 49 -12.81 1.60 -9.11
C LEU A 49 -11.59 1.15 -9.92
N GLU A 50 -11.25 1.88 -10.97
CA GLU A 50 -10.07 1.69 -11.80
C GLU A 50 -9.09 2.85 -11.59
N SER A 51 -7.80 2.63 -11.94
CA SER A 51 -6.79 3.68 -11.83
C SER A 51 -7.16 4.90 -12.67
N SER A 52 -7.00 6.08 -12.12
CA SER A 52 -7.32 7.34 -12.77
C SER A 52 -6.22 8.38 -12.52
N VAL A 53 -6.40 9.60 -13.01
CA VAL A 53 -5.37 10.65 -12.96
C VAL A 53 -5.93 11.93 -12.38
N VAL A 54 -5.15 12.57 -11.50
CA VAL A 54 -5.39 13.97 -11.09
C VAL A 54 -4.31 14.82 -11.70
N ALA A 55 -4.71 15.86 -12.42
CA ALA A 55 -3.78 16.83 -12.98
C ALA A 55 -3.89 18.18 -12.25
N LEU A 56 -2.76 18.68 -11.77
CA LEU A 56 -2.61 20.05 -11.33
C LEU A 56 -2.25 20.90 -12.55
N VAL A 57 -3.08 21.89 -12.83
CA VAL A 57 -2.87 22.86 -13.92
C VAL A 57 -2.57 24.23 -13.31
N VAL A 58 -1.51 24.86 -13.80
CA VAL A 58 -1.19 26.25 -13.50
C VAL A 58 -1.22 27.01 -14.82
N ASP A 59 -2.24 27.81 -15.05
CA ASP A 59 -2.37 28.59 -16.26
C ASP A 59 -1.29 29.66 -16.38
N LYS A 60 -1.01 30.07 -17.62
CA LYS A 60 -0.14 31.20 -17.92
C LYS A 60 -0.64 32.47 -17.25
N GLY A 61 0.25 33.43 -17.05
CA GLY A 61 -0.13 34.75 -16.51
C GLY A 61 0.12 34.90 -15.00
N VAL A 62 0.83 33.95 -14.36
CA VAL A 62 1.22 34.10 -12.96
C VAL A 62 2.33 35.16 -12.85
N GLY A 63 2.06 36.21 -12.08
CA GLY A 63 3.00 37.29 -11.83
C GLY A 63 3.84 37.08 -10.56
N ALA A 64 5.10 37.46 -10.58
CA ALA A 64 5.96 37.50 -9.41
C ALA A 64 5.58 38.65 -8.44
N MET A 65 5.96 38.54 -7.17
CA MET A 65 5.70 39.57 -6.16
C MET A 65 6.51 40.85 -6.45
N GLN A 66 7.76 40.70 -6.93
CA GLN A 66 8.70 41.80 -7.21
C GLN A 66 8.56 42.38 -8.63
N GLY A 67 7.48 42.03 -9.35
CA GLY A 67 7.28 42.43 -10.74
C GLY A 67 8.02 41.54 -11.73
N GLY A 68 7.96 41.93 -13.01
CA GLY A 68 8.50 41.14 -14.12
C GLY A 68 7.41 40.59 -15.02
N ALA A 69 7.83 39.94 -16.11
CA ALA A 69 6.86 39.31 -17.04
C ALA A 69 6.15 38.14 -16.37
N PRO A 70 4.85 38.01 -16.59
CA PRO A 70 4.10 36.86 -16.09
C PRO A 70 4.55 35.55 -16.79
N THR A 71 4.23 34.39 -16.20
CA THR A 71 4.56 33.09 -16.80
C THR A 71 3.95 32.98 -18.22
N PRO A 72 4.77 32.61 -19.23
CA PRO A 72 4.32 32.63 -20.62
C PRO A 72 3.51 31.39 -21.03
N GLN A 73 3.60 30.31 -20.25
CA GLN A 73 3.00 29.01 -20.60
C GLN A 73 2.21 28.41 -19.43
N THR A 74 1.21 27.63 -19.78
CA THR A 74 0.49 26.77 -18.83
C THR A 74 1.36 25.56 -18.50
N ILE A 75 1.43 25.19 -17.22
CA ILE A 75 2.12 24.00 -16.71
C ILE A 75 1.07 23.01 -16.24
N GLU A 76 1.19 21.77 -16.68
CA GLU A 76 0.35 20.67 -16.22
C GLU A 76 1.23 19.56 -15.64
N ARG A 77 0.84 19.02 -14.47
CA ARG A 77 1.47 17.89 -13.81
C ARG A 77 0.41 16.93 -13.37
N ALA A 78 0.55 15.67 -13.78
CA ALA A 78 -0.40 14.60 -13.49
C ALA A 78 0.16 13.59 -12.49
N VAL A 79 -0.71 13.10 -11.61
CA VAL A 79 -0.41 12.03 -10.65
C VAL A 79 -1.46 10.94 -10.81
N THR A 80 -1.02 9.69 -10.88
CA THR A 80 -1.93 8.54 -10.93
C THR A 80 -2.50 8.27 -9.54
N VAL A 81 -3.82 8.16 -9.47
CA VAL A 81 -4.56 7.65 -8.31
C VAL A 81 -4.87 6.18 -8.59
N PRO A 82 -4.32 5.24 -7.81
CA PRO A 82 -4.57 3.81 -8.02
C PRO A 82 -6.05 3.47 -7.85
N GLY A 83 -6.49 2.43 -8.56
CA GLY A 83 -7.84 1.90 -8.42
C GLY A 83 -8.04 1.17 -7.09
N ARG A 84 -9.29 0.94 -6.71
CA ARG A 84 -9.66 0.36 -5.43
C ARG A 84 -9.03 -1.01 -5.15
N TYR A 85 -8.84 -1.83 -6.17
CA TYR A 85 -8.32 -3.19 -6.04
C TYR A 85 -6.81 -3.27 -6.36
N GLN A 86 -6.03 -2.33 -5.86
CA GLN A 86 -4.58 -2.25 -6.07
C GLN A 86 -3.74 -2.58 -4.82
N LEU A 87 -4.37 -3.08 -3.75
CA LEU A 87 -3.61 -3.64 -2.64
C LEU A 87 -3.08 -5.01 -3.05
N ASN A 88 -1.76 -5.12 -3.13
CA ASN A 88 -1.04 -6.34 -3.48
C ASN A 88 0.00 -6.66 -2.39
N PHE A 89 0.35 -7.94 -2.27
CA PHE A 89 1.39 -8.42 -1.37
C PHE A 89 2.53 -9.02 -2.18
N THR A 90 3.76 -8.67 -1.80
CA THR A 90 4.98 -9.08 -2.51
C THR A 90 6.08 -9.45 -1.53
N GLY A 91 7.16 -10.09 -2.02
CA GLY A 91 8.32 -10.41 -1.19
C GLY A 91 8.00 -11.40 -0.07
N ILE A 92 7.06 -12.34 -0.26
CA ILE A 92 6.71 -13.34 0.75
C ILE A 92 7.88 -14.31 0.87
N GLU A 93 8.58 -14.24 1.99
CA GLU A 93 9.80 -15.03 2.24
C GLU A 93 9.96 -15.40 3.71
N THR A 94 10.82 -16.37 3.97
CA THR A 94 11.28 -16.73 5.32
C THR A 94 12.74 -16.36 5.50
N ARG A 95 13.07 -15.84 6.69
CA ARG A 95 14.43 -15.52 7.09
C ARG A 95 14.74 -16.03 8.49
N TYR A 96 16.03 -16.21 8.76
CA TYR A 96 16.54 -16.36 10.12
C TYR A 96 17.07 -15.01 10.59
N VAL A 97 16.56 -14.53 11.71
CA VAL A 97 17.03 -13.30 12.35
C VAL A 97 17.33 -13.58 13.81
N ASN A 98 18.31 -12.90 14.38
CA ASN A 98 18.57 -13.02 15.82
C ASN A 98 17.57 -12.17 16.60
N ASN A 99 17.00 -12.76 17.66
CA ASN A 99 16.20 -12.02 18.62
C ASN A 99 17.10 -11.09 19.48
N PRO A 100 16.55 -10.23 20.34
CA PRO A 100 17.34 -9.35 21.21
C PRO A 100 18.32 -10.09 22.15
N GLN A 101 18.11 -11.38 22.40
CA GLN A 101 18.97 -12.24 23.18
C GLN A 101 20.08 -12.92 22.35
N GLY A 102 20.13 -12.66 21.03
CA GLY A 102 21.10 -13.24 20.11
C GLY A 102 20.75 -14.66 19.61
N GLU A 103 19.56 -15.16 19.91
CA GLU A 103 19.12 -16.49 19.47
C GLU A 103 18.47 -16.41 18.08
N PRO A 104 18.75 -17.36 17.16
CA PRO A 104 18.15 -17.40 15.85
C PRO A 104 16.66 -17.76 15.94
N GLN A 105 15.82 -16.98 15.28
CA GLN A 105 14.40 -17.25 15.13
C GLN A 105 13.98 -17.22 13.65
N GLN A 106 12.99 -18.02 13.31
CA GLN A 106 12.38 -18.01 11.97
C GLN A 106 11.38 -16.89 11.87
N VAL A 107 11.48 -16.10 10.80
CA VAL A 107 10.58 -14.98 10.53
C VAL A 107 10.02 -15.12 9.13
N LEU A 108 8.70 -15.04 9.00
CA LEU A 108 7.97 -14.82 7.76
C LEU A 108 7.87 -13.32 7.55
N MET A 109 8.22 -12.85 6.36
CA MET A 109 8.15 -11.43 5.98
C MET A 109 7.47 -11.26 4.63
N PHE A 110 6.78 -10.14 4.45
CA PHE A 110 6.22 -9.71 3.16
C PHE A 110 5.90 -8.22 3.20
N GLU A 111 5.71 -7.64 2.01
CA GLU A 111 5.36 -6.23 1.84
C GLU A 111 3.98 -6.05 1.24
N SER A 112 3.25 -5.02 1.67
CA SER A 112 2.02 -4.55 1.07
C SER A 112 2.24 -3.27 0.26
N SER A 113 1.54 -3.09 -0.86
CA SER A 113 1.66 -1.89 -1.70
C SER A 113 1.16 -0.63 -1.00
N PHE A 114 0.21 -0.76 -0.08
CA PHE A 114 -0.32 0.32 0.77
C PHE A 114 -0.19 -0.04 2.24
N PRO A 115 -0.08 0.96 3.14
CA PRO A 115 0.01 0.69 4.57
C PRO A 115 -1.25 -0.02 5.09
N VAL A 116 -1.04 -1.10 5.85
CA VAL A 116 -2.09 -1.87 6.54
C VAL A 116 -1.74 -1.96 8.01
N SER A 117 -2.76 -1.99 8.88
CA SER A 117 -2.50 -2.17 10.31
C SER A 117 -2.07 -3.59 10.63
N ASP A 118 -1.21 -3.71 11.63
CA ASP A 118 -0.72 -4.99 12.14
C ASP A 118 -1.87 -5.91 12.54
N GLU A 119 -2.89 -5.38 13.22
CA GLU A 119 -4.06 -6.13 13.64
C GLU A 119 -4.87 -6.68 12.44
N THR A 120 -5.01 -5.90 11.36
CA THR A 120 -5.70 -6.34 10.16
C THR A 120 -4.93 -7.47 9.48
N ILE A 121 -3.62 -7.33 9.32
CA ILE A 121 -2.78 -8.36 8.70
C ILE A 121 -2.78 -9.65 9.52
N ALA A 122 -2.62 -9.56 10.84
CA ALA A 122 -2.57 -10.75 11.71
C ALA A 122 -3.81 -11.65 11.59
N ARG A 123 -4.97 -11.08 11.30
CA ARG A 123 -6.23 -11.83 11.12
C ARG A 123 -6.34 -12.54 9.77
N HIS A 124 -5.55 -12.14 8.77
CA HIS A 124 -5.69 -12.56 7.38
C HIS A 124 -4.50 -13.37 6.87
N VAL A 125 -3.48 -13.61 7.70
CA VAL A 125 -2.30 -14.42 7.33
C VAL A 125 -2.35 -15.75 8.04
N ARG A 126 -2.16 -16.83 7.28
CA ARG A 126 -2.13 -18.21 7.78
C ARG A 126 -0.95 -18.95 7.17
N ALA A 127 -0.40 -19.90 7.93
CA ALA A 127 0.68 -20.74 7.46
C ALA A 127 0.46 -22.20 7.91
N TRP A 128 0.98 -23.13 7.11
CA TRP A 128 0.92 -24.56 7.40
C TRP A 128 2.26 -25.22 7.11
N LEU A 129 2.69 -26.09 8.00
CA LEU A 129 3.79 -27.00 7.76
C LEU A 129 3.28 -28.17 6.92
N LEU A 130 3.84 -28.34 5.72
CA LEU A 130 3.40 -29.38 4.81
C LEU A 130 3.94 -30.75 5.21
N PRO A 131 3.20 -31.86 4.98
CA PRO A 131 3.70 -33.21 5.21
C PRO A 131 4.88 -33.51 4.27
N GLU A 132 5.76 -34.42 4.65
CA GLU A 132 6.90 -34.81 3.82
C GLU A 132 6.49 -35.51 2.53
N LYS A 133 5.55 -36.45 2.66
CA LYS A 133 4.99 -37.19 1.52
C LYS A 133 3.77 -36.44 0.96
N ARG A 134 3.84 -36.05 -0.31
CA ARG A 134 2.83 -35.20 -0.99
C ARG A 134 2.62 -35.70 -2.43
N ASN A 135 2.48 -37.01 -2.59
CA ASN A 135 2.30 -37.61 -3.93
C ASN A 135 1.03 -37.05 -4.59
N GLY A 136 1.19 -36.48 -5.78
CA GLY A 136 0.07 -35.95 -6.57
C GLY A 136 -0.42 -34.56 -6.13
N TRP A 137 0.25 -33.88 -5.19
CA TRP A 137 -0.12 -32.52 -4.81
C TRP A 137 0.32 -31.48 -5.85
N ASN A 138 -0.59 -30.59 -6.20
CA ASN A 138 -0.24 -29.42 -7.00
C ASN A 138 0.24 -28.29 -6.08
N MET A 139 1.56 -28.09 -6.06
CA MET A 139 2.21 -27.10 -5.19
C MET A 139 2.00 -25.65 -5.63
N SER A 140 1.33 -25.40 -6.75
CA SER A 140 0.91 -24.05 -7.13
C SER A 140 -0.43 -23.65 -6.51
N ARG A 141 -1.23 -24.64 -6.07
CA ARG A 141 -2.54 -24.41 -5.46
C ARG A 141 -2.91 -25.61 -4.60
N LEU A 142 -2.96 -25.44 -3.31
CA LEU A 142 -3.42 -26.49 -2.40
C LEU A 142 -4.94 -26.41 -2.22
N SER A 143 -5.58 -27.60 -2.15
CA SER A 143 -6.98 -27.70 -1.81
C SER A 143 -7.19 -27.60 -0.30
N GLU A 144 -8.42 -27.31 0.12
CA GLU A 144 -8.77 -27.31 1.56
C GLU A 144 -8.46 -28.63 2.26
N ASP A 145 -8.69 -29.76 1.57
CA ASP A 145 -8.42 -31.09 2.15
C ASP A 145 -6.91 -31.37 2.30
N GLN A 146 -6.07 -30.82 1.40
CA GLN A 146 -4.63 -30.86 1.54
C GLN A 146 -4.15 -29.96 2.70
N LEU A 147 -4.76 -28.79 2.89
CA LEU A 147 -4.48 -27.93 4.03
C LEU A 147 -4.90 -28.57 5.35
N LYS A 148 -6.03 -29.30 5.40
CA LYS A 148 -6.45 -30.08 6.58
C LYS A 148 -5.48 -31.22 6.95
N GLN A 149 -4.76 -31.76 5.95
CA GLN A 149 -3.69 -32.76 6.17
C GLN A 149 -2.36 -32.14 6.59
N SER A 150 -2.24 -30.82 6.52
CA SER A 150 -1.05 -30.06 6.91
C SER A 150 -1.19 -29.56 8.35
N GLN A 151 -0.06 -29.36 9.02
CA GLN A 151 -0.07 -28.86 10.40
C GLN A 151 -0.15 -27.33 10.40
N PRO A 152 -1.18 -26.71 10.98
CA PRO A 152 -1.22 -25.26 11.15
C PRO A 152 -0.03 -24.77 11.96
N LEU A 153 0.58 -23.68 11.53
CA LEU A 153 1.67 -23.01 12.23
C LEU A 153 1.13 -21.78 12.97
N ALA A 154 1.47 -21.66 14.23
CA ALA A 154 1.22 -20.45 14.99
C ALA A 154 2.14 -19.34 14.49
N LEU A 155 1.56 -18.25 14.03
CA LEU A 155 2.25 -17.03 13.65
C LEU A 155 2.10 -16.01 14.78
N THR A 156 3.23 -15.49 15.26
CA THR A 156 3.23 -14.38 16.23
C THR A 156 3.75 -13.14 15.55
N GLN A 157 2.92 -12.12 15.44
CA GLN A 157 3.30 -10.89 14.78
C GLN A 157 4.41 -10.16 15.55
N ILE A 158 5.40 -9.66 14.82
CA ILE A 158 6.40 -8.74 15.35
C ILE A 158 5.79 -7.35 15.22
N ALA A 159 5.56 -6.69 16.38
CA ALA A 159 4.97 -5.35 16.39
C ALA A 159 5.86 -4.36 15.61
N SER A 160 5.24 -3.58 14.77
CA SER A 160 5.89 -2.51 14.03
C SER A 160 6.04 -1.25 14.88
N ALA A 161 7.01 -0.39 14.54
CA ALA A 161 7.18 0.89 15.22
C ALA A 161 6.01 1.86 14.97
N GLU A 162 5.40 1.75 13.80
CA GLU A 162 4.27 2.58 13.37
C GLU A 162 2.99 1.75 13.31
N PRO A 163 1.82 2.34 13.60
CA PRO A 163 0.54 1.60 13.61
C PRO A 163 0.08 1.15 12.21
N LEU A 164 0.66 1.75 11.17
CA LEU A 164 0.34 1.48 9.76
C LEU A 164 1.64 1.24 9.00
N ASN A 165 1.81 0.04 8.47
CA ASN A 165 3.05 -0.38 7.84
C ASN A 165 2.83 -1.03 6.49
N LYS A 166 3.90 -1.04 5.70
CA LYS A 166 3.97 -1.81 4.46
C LYS A 166 4.74 -3.12 4.65
N LEU A 167 5.72 -3.16 5.57
CA LEU A 167 6.49 -4.35 5.90
C LEU A 167 5.81 -5.08 7.07
N HIS A 168 5.50 -6.35 6.89
CA HIS A 168 4.84 -7.19 7.87
C HIS A 168 5.72 -8.38 8.21
N SER A 169 5.86 -8.69 9.50
CA SER A 169 6.77 -9.73 9.98
C SER A 169 6.12 -10.57 11.06
N PHE A 170 6.32 -11.90 10.99
CA PHE A 170 5.79 -12.86 11.95
C PHE A 170 6.86 -13.86 12.36
N THR A 171 7.02 -14.10 13.64
CA THR A 171 7.80 -15.24 14.11
C THR A 171 6.97 -16.51 14.02
N PHE A 172 7.63 -17.63 13.73
CA PHE A 172 7.04 -18.96 13.77
C PHE A 172 8.09 -20.00 14.19
N ARG A 173 7.65 -21.22 14.44
CA ARG A 173 8.55 -22.35 14.72
C ARG A 173 8.20 -23.51 13.83
N ALA A 174 9.15 -23.97 13.03
CA ALA A 174 9.04 -25.15 12.20
C ALA A 174 10.36 -25.91 12.14
N PRO A 175 10.38 -27.25 11.96
CA PRO A 175 11.59 -27.99 11.71
C PRO A 175 12.32 -27.46 10.46
N VAL A 176 13.64 -27.42 10.49
CA VAL A 176 14.47 -27.02 9.35
C VAL A 176 14.34 -27.99 8.17
N LYS A 177 14.63 -27.52 6.95
CA LYS A 177 14.54 -28.30 5.71
C LYS A 177 13.15 -28.87 5.43
N ARG A 178 12.12 -28.19 5.88
CA ARG A 178 10.72 -28.50 5.58
C ARG A 178 10.14 -27.42 4.68
N GLN A 179 8.95 -27.65 4.20
CA GLN A 179 8.22 -26.66 3.41
C GLN A 179 6.98 -26.20 4.18
N ILE A 180 6.74 -24.92 4.10
CA ILE A 180 5.53 -24.28 4.61
C ILE A 180 4.75 -23.67 3.47
N TRP A 181 3.44 -23.70 3.61
CA TRP A 181 2.50 -22.97 2.77
C TRP A 181 2.02 -21.76 3.51
N VAL A 182 2.10 -20.60 2.89
CA VAL A 182 1.61 -19.33 3.44
C VAL A 182 0.45 -18.86 2.57
N GLN A 183 -0.59 -18.36 3.20
CA GLN A 183 -1.73 -17.75 2.54
C GLN A 183 -2.05 -16.41 3.21
N ILE A 184 -2.22 -15.38 2.38
CA ILE A 184 -2.73 -14.07 2.76
C ILE A 184 -4.11 -13.97 2.09
N ASP A 185 -5.15 -13.70 2.88
CA ASP A 185 -6.52 -13.73 2.39
C ASP A 185 -6.82 -12.55 1.44
N GLU A 186 -7.91 -12.66 0.69
CA GLU A 186 -8.49 -11.57 -0.10
C GLU A 186 -9.29 -10.59 0.77
N LYS A 187 -9.68 -9.46 0.17
CA LYS A 187 -10.54 -8.42 0.78
C LYS A 187 -9.95 -7.73 2.01
N ILE A 188 -8.63 -7.76 2.14
CA ILE A 188 -7.92 -6.97 3.14
C ILE A 188 -8.04 -5.50 2.74
N GLU A 189 -8.39 -4.65 3.70
CA GLU A 189 -8.48 -3.21 3.49
C GLU A 189 -7.25 -2.49 4.04
N ALA A 190 -6.61 -1.71 3.16
CA ALA A 190 -5.51 -0.81 3.51
C ALA A 190 -6.03 0.61 3.77
N VAL A 191 -5.14 1.45 4.29
CA VAL A 191 -5.40 2.88 4.45
C VAL A 191 -5.84 3.49 3.12
N GLY A 192 -6.87 4.34 3.19
CA GLY A 192 -7.44 4.99 2.02
C GLY A 192 -8.59 4.21 1.37
N GLY A 193 -8.85 2.95 1.78
CA GLY A 193 -9.94 2.12 1.25
C GLY A 193 -9.52 1.26 0.05
N TYR A 194 -8.20 1.01 -0.09
CA TYR A 194 -7.68 0.06 -1.08
C TYR A 194 -7.87 -1.38 -0.59
N LEU A 195 -8.29 -2.27 -1.48
CA LEU A 195 -8.60 -3.66 -1.18
C LEU A 195 -7.68 -4.62 -1.94
N SER A 196 -7.36 -5.76 -1.31
CA SER A 196 -6.80 -6.90 -2.03
C SER A 196 -7.91 -7.62 -2.81
N LYS A 197 -7.65 -7.89 -4.11
CA LYS A 197 -8.63 -8.54 -4.99
C LYS A 197 -8.64 -10.05 -4.83
N ASN A 198 -7.47 -10.64 -4.68
CA ASN A 198 -7.24 -12.07 -4.62
C ASN A 198 -6.46 -12.41 -3.35
N SER A 199 -6.55 -13.67 -2.94
CA SER A 199 -5.62 -14.20 -1.94
C SER A 199 -4.25 -14.46 -2.57
N GLU A 200 -3.18 -14.15 -1.83
CA GLU A 200 -1.81 -14.45 -2.21
C GLU A 200 -1.32 -15.70 -1.48
N THR A 201 -0.55 -16.53 -2.18
CA THR A 201 -0.02 -17.77 -1.61
C THR A 201 1.44 -17.94 -1.96
N ALA A 202 2.19 -18.55 -1.03
CA ALA A 202 3.60 -18.84 -1.24
C ALA A 202 3.99 -20.20 -0.65
N LEU A 203 4.83 -20.94 -1.39
CA LEU A 203 5.52 -22.13 -0.91
C LEU A 203 6.94 -21.74 -0.52
N LEU A 204 7.28 -21.88 0.75
CA LEU A 204 8.55 -21.44 1.31
C LEU A 204 9.30 -22.60 1.98
N ASN A 205 10.63 -22.49 2.08
CA ASN A 205 11.46 -23.45 2.80
C ASN A 205 11.81 -22.88 4.18
N THR A 206 11.91 -23.78 5.18
CA THR A 206 12.33 -23.46 6.56
C THR A 206 13.80 -23.74 6.78
#